data_7c5eab29ce90b580a4d679f6b11aefcd
#
_entry.id   7c5eab29ce90b580a4d679f6b11aefcd
#
_cell.length_a   1.000
_cell.length_b   1.000
_cell.length_c   1.000
_cell.angle_alpha   90.00
_cell.angle_beta   90.00
_cell.angle_gamma   90.00
#
_symmetry.space_group_name_H-M   'P 1'
#
loop_
_entity.id
_entity.type
_entity.pdbx_description
1 polymer ?
#
loop_
_entity_poly.entity_id
_entity_poly.type
_entity_poly.pdbx_seq_one_letter_code
_entity_poly.pdbx_strand_id
1 'polypeptide(L)'
;MRRLAAELDTGAASLYVYFKDTDSLYSAVLDELLGSLSLVRGRKPWRERLVSLLTAYVDLLTAYPPLAKTALFTRPSGPSSVGLWEAMLALLSEGAIVGRDAAWAGDLLLQRATATAAEEGERRLGTNTVAADEQVTEVIEGLSPKRYPHLASLSNEMMSGTPTTRLIWSFEVFLNGITATRNKP
;
A
#
# COMPACT_ATOMS: atom_id res chain seq x y z
N MET A 1 -1.70 -6.26 24.18
CA MET A 1 -0.60 -6.42 25.16
C MET A 1 -0.76 -7.67 26.04
N ARG A 2 -1.82 -7.85 26.87
CA ARG A 2 -1.94 -9.02 27.77
C ARG A 2 -1.89 -10.38 27.05
N ARG A 3 -2.64 -10.55 25.94
CA ARG A 3 -2.64 -11.76 25.14
C ARG A 3 -1.27 -12.04 24.51
N LEU A 4 -0.61 -11.00 23.98
CA LEU A 4 0.74 -11.11 23.43
C LEU A 4 1.76 -11.49 24.49
N ALA A 5 1.68 -10.91 25.70
CA ALA A 5 2.55 -11.25 26.80
C ALA A 5 2.41 -12.74 27.20
N ALA A 6 1.18 -13.26 27.21
CA ALA A 6 0.92 -14.68 27.48
C ALA A 6 1.53 -15.59 26.40
N GLU A 7 1.43 -15.23 25.12
CA GLU A 7 2.05 -15.99 24.00
C GLU A 7 3.59 -15.97 24.06
N LEU A 8 4.18 -14.90 24.61
CA LEU A 8 5.63 -14.75 24.77
C LEU A 8 6.15 -15.24 26.12
N ASP A 9 5.31 -15.91 26.91
CA ASP A 9 5.62 -16.37 28.27
C ASP A 9 6.25 -15.28 29.15
N THR A 10 5.66 -14.07 29.10
CA THR A 10 6.15 -12.90 29.84
C THR A 10 5.01 -12.11 30.48
N GLY A 11 5.34 -11.19 31.38
CA GLY A 11 4.37 -10.26 31.97
C GLY A 11 4.03 -9.10 31.04
N ALA A 12 2.76 -8.65 31.02
CA ALA A 12 2.37 -7.47 30.24
C ALA A 12 3.19 -6.22 30.60
N ALA A 13 3.60 -6.10 31.88
CA ALA A 13 4.47 -5.02 32.35
C ALA A 13 5.84 -5.01 31.64
N SER A 14 6.39 -6.17 31.32
CA SER A 14 7.66 -6.28 30.61
C SER A 14 7.57 -5.70 29.19
N LEU A 15 6.45 -5.84 28.51
CA LEU A 15 6.24 -5.26 27.19
C LEU A 15 6.16 -3.72 27.26
N TYR A 16 5.58 -3.17 28.31
CA TYR A 16 5.47 -1.72 28.50
C TYR A 16 6.81 -1.03 28.83
N VAL A 17 7.83 -1.82 29.19
CA VAL A 17 9.20 -1.28 29.32
C VAL A 17 9.77 -0.88 27.95
N TYR A 18 9.40 -1.62 26.91
CA TYR A 18 9.93 -1.43 25.54
C TYR A 18 8.99 -0.62 24.65
N PHE A 19 7.67 -0.73 24.86
CA PHE A 19 6.65 -0.12 24.03
C PHE A 19 5.67 0.68 24.87
N LYS A 20 5.58 1.96 24.60
CA LYS A 20 4.68 2.88 25.31
C LYS A 20 3.20 2.46 25.20
N ASP A 21 2.82 1.98 24.03
CA ASP A 21 1.45 1.59 23.67
C ASP A 21 1.46 0.52 22.57
N THR A 22 0.28 0.08 22.17
CA THR A 22 0.09 -0.91 21.11
C THR A 22 0.54 -0.39 19.75
N ASP A 23 0.39 0.90 19.49
CA ASP A 23 0.74 1.51 18.19
C ASP A 23 2.27 1.56 18.02
N SER A 24 3.01 1.85 19.09
CA SER A 24 4.48 1.78 19.08
C SER A 24 4.99 0.36 18.86
N LEU A 25 4.32 -0.64 19.41
CA LEU A 25 4.62 -2.04 19.13
C LEU A 25 4.36 -2.39 17.66
N TYR A 26 3.18 -2.03 17.12
CA TYR A 26 2.86 -2.29 15.72
C TYR A 26 3.83 -1.58 14.77
N SER A 27 4.23 -0.36 15.08
CA SER A 27 5.25 0.36 14.32
C SER A 27 6.60 -0.37 14.30
N ALA A 28 7.02 -0.93 15.44
CA ALA A 28 8.27 -1.69 15.52
C ALA A 28 8.19 -3.02 14.76
N VAL A 29 7.07 -3.74 14.88
CA VAL A 29 6.85 -4.98 14.12
C VAL A 29 6.79 -4.70 12.62
N LEU A 30 6.14 -3.62 12.21
CA LEU A 30 6.10 -3.21 10.81
C LEU A 30 7.50 -2.88 10.29
N ASP A 31 8.30 -2.15 11.06
CA ASP A 31 9.68 -1.80 10.68
C ASP A 31 10.55 -3.05 10.53
N GLU A 32 10.44 -4.01 11.42
CA GLU A 32 11.15 -5.30 11.34
C GLU A 32 10.76 -6.07 10.06
N LEU A 33 9.47 -6.14 9.74
CA LEU A 33 8.99 -6.77 8.52
C LEU A 33 9.51 -6.06 7.25
N LEU A 34 9.53 -4.74 7.25
CA LEU A 34 10.07 -3.94 6.14
C LEU A 34 11.57 -4.23 5.90
N GLY A 35 12.31 -4.62 6.93
CA GLY A 35 13.70 -5.06 6.81
C GLY A 35 13.90 -6.29 5.92
N SER A 36 12.86 -7.09 5.71
CA SER A 36 12.89 -8.23 4.80
C SER A 36 12.74 -7.85 3.32
N LEU A 37 12.34 -6.61 3.01
CA LEU A 37 12.22 -6.16 1.63
C LEU A 37 13.59 -6.05 0.99
N SER A 38 13.76 -6.76 -0.14
CA SER A 38 14.91 -6.55 -1.01
C SER A 38 14.83 -5.16 -1.63
N LEU A 39 15.61 -4.23 -1.13
CA LEU A 39 15.76 -2.91 -1.74
C LEU A 39 16.49 -3.08 -3.07
N VAL A 40 15.71 -3.16 -4.16
CA VAL A 40 16.10 -3.67 -5.46
C VAL A 40 17.26 -2.87 -6.06
N ARG A 41 18.46 -3.44 -6.01
CA ARG A 41 19.62 -3.03 -6.83
C ARG A 41 19.60 -3.85 -8.12
N GLY A 42 19.72 -3.21 -9.28
CA GLY A 42 19.73 -3.97 -10.54
C GLY A 42 19.88 -3.08 -11.77
N ARG A 43 20.01 -3.74 -12.95
CA ARG A 43 20.20 -3.08 -14.26
C ARG A 43 18.88 -2.70 -14.95
N LYS A 44 17.75 -3.07 -14.35
CA LYS A 44 16.42 -2.71 -14.89
C LYS A 44 16.19 -1.19 -14.83
N PRO A 45 15.35 -0.62 -15.69
CA PRO A 45 14.94 0.77 -15.62
C PRO A 45 14.41 1.13 -14.21
N TRP A 46 14.68 2.34 -13.75
CA TRP A 46 14.30 2.82 -12.43
C TRP A 46 12.80 2.63 -12.15
N ARG A 47 11.95 2.86 -13.17
CA ARG A 47 10.50 2.74 -13.08
C ARG A 47 10.07 1.30 -12.77
N GLU A 48 10.62 0.32 -13.47
CA GLU A 48 10.34 -1.09 -13.21
C GLU A 48 10.81 -1.51 -11.80
N ARG A 49 11.95 -0.99 -11.35
CA ARG A 49 12.45 -1.26 -9.99
C ARG A 49 11.56 -0.65 -8.93
N LEU A 50 11.07 0.58 -9.13
CA LEU A 50 10.17 1.25 -8.20
C LEU A 50 8.83 0.50 -8.10
N VAL A 51 8.23 0.13 -9.23
CA VAL A 51 6.98 -0.66 -9.26
C VAL A 51 7.19 -2.02 -8.59
N SER A 52 8.32 -2.70 -8.85
CA SER A 52 8.65 -3.98 -8.19
C SER A 52 8.81 -3.84 -6.68
N LEU A 53 9.45 -2.78 -6.20
CA LEU A 53 9.62 -2.48 -4.78
C LEU A 53 8.26 -2.25 -4.09
N LEU A 54 7.41 -1.42 -4.71
CA LEU A 54 6.07 -1.12 -4.19
C LEU A 54 5.15 -2.35 -4.22
N THR A 55 5.26 -3.19 -5.24
CA THR A 55 4.51 -4.46 -5.30
C THR A 55 4.96 -5.41 -4.19
N ALA A 56 6.27 -5.58 -3.98
CA ALA A 56 6.79 -6.39 -2.89
C ALA A 56 6.36 -5.86 -1.50
N TYR A 57 6.28 -4.55 -1.33
CA TYR A 57 5.73 -3.93 -0.13
C TYR A 57 4.25 -4.28 0.07
N VAL A 58 3.44 -4.22 -1.00
CA VAL A 58 2.02 -4.60 -0.94
C VAL A 58 1.87 -6.08 -0.58
N ASP A 59 2.63 -6.97 -1.23
CA ASP A 59 2.58 -8.41 -0.97
C ASP A 59 2.94 -8.72 0.49
N LEU A 60 3.97 -8.07 1.00
CA LEU A 60 4.39 -8.19 2.40
C LEU A 60 3.26 -7.79 3.35
N LEU A 61 2.68 -6.62 3.18
CA LEU A 61 1.62 -6.13 4.08
C LEU A 61 0.32 -6.91 3.95
N THR A 62 -0.03 -7.37 2.75
CA THR A 62 -1.23 -8.19 2.51
C THR A 62 -1.19 -9.51 3.28
N ALA A 63 0.02 -10.04 3.55
CA ALA A 63 0.20 -11.22 4.39
C ALA A 63 -0.12 -10.96 5.88
N TYR A 64 -0.16 -9.69 6.31
CA TYR A 64 -0.40 -9.27 7.69
C TYR A 64 -1.50 -8.21 7.79
N PRO A 65 -2.77 -8.54 7.53
CA PRO A 65 -3.86 -7.56 7.42
C PRO A 65 -4.01 -6.58 8.59
N PRO A 66 -3.84 -7.00 9.87
CA PRO A 66 -3.87 -6.07 10.99
C PRO A 66 -2.77 -5.00 10.93
N LEU A 67 -1.57 -5.36 10.43
CA LEU A 67 -0.47 -4.42 10.25
C LEU A 67 -0.70 -3.49 9.06
N ALA A 68 -1.26 -4.01 7.95
CA ALA A 68 -1.63 -3.20 6.80
C ALA A 68 -2.63 -2.10 7.19
N LYS A 69 -3.66 -2.42 8.00
CA LYS A 69 -4.58 -1.43 8.56
C LYS A 69 -3.87 -0.40 9.42
N THR A 70 -2.99 -0.84 10.31
CA THR A 70 -2.23 0.06 11.17
C THR A 70 -1.35 0.99 10.35
N ALA A 71 -0.72 0.49 9.29
CA ALA A 71 0.14 1.27 8.39
C ALA A 71 -0.58 2.43 7.69
N LEU A 72 -1.92 2.39 7.55
CA LEU A 72 -2.72 3.51 7.03
C LEU A 72 -2.65 4.75 7.93
N PHE A 73 -2.52 4.57 9.24
CA PHE A 73 -2.60 5.63 10.24
C PHE A 73 -1.28 5.88 10.95
N THR A 74 -0.33 4.97 10.81
CA THR A 74 0.96 5.01 11.49
C THR A 74 2.06 5.27 10.46
N ARG A 75 2.95 6.23 10.77
CA ARG A 75 4.16 6.44 9.98
C ARG A 75 5.34 5.79 10.72
N PRO A 76 5.73 4.56 10.34
CA PRO A 76 6.87 3.92 10.97
C PRO A 76 8.12 4.76 10.71
N SER A 77 8.93 4.93 11.75
CA SER A 77 10.13 5.78 11.75
C SER A 77 11.41 4.99 12.06
N GLY A 78 11.33 3.68 12.02
CA GLY A 78 12.47 2.81 12.25
C GLY A 78 13.44 2.78 11.05
N PRO A 79 14.60 2.15 11.21
CA PRO A 79 15.67 2.15 10.20
C PRO A 79 15.25 1.50 8.88
N SER A 80 14.40 0.46 8.91
CA SER A 80 13.93 -0.21 7.69
C SER A 80 12.96 0.67 6.91
N SER A 81 12.08 1.40 7.61
CA SER A 81 11.16 2.37 7.02
C SER A 81 11.92 3.53 6.36
N VAL A 82 12.94 4.04 7.05
CA VAL A 82 13.82 5.08 6.50
C VAL A 82 14.55 4.56 5.25
N GLY A 83 15.04 3.30 5.30
CA GLY A 83 15.69 2.64 4.16
C GLY A 83 14.76 2.48 2.95
N LEU A 84 13.49 2.14 3.19
CA LEU A 84 12.48 2.07 2.12
C LEU A 84 12.25 3.43 1.46
N TRP A 85 12.08 4.50 2.28
CA TRP A 85 11.94 5.86 1.76
C TRP A 85 13.15 6.29 0.94
N GLU A 86 14.37 6.07 1.45
CA GLU A 86 15.61 6.39 0.74
C GLU A 86 15.70 5.66 -0.59
N ALA A 87 15.38 4.35 -0.64
CA ALA A 87 15.37 3.57 -1.86
C ALA A 87 14.37 4.11 -2.89
N MET A 88 13.17 4.49 -2.46
CA MET A 88 12.15 5.09 -3.34
C MET A 88 12.62 6.43 -3.90
N LEU A 89 13.14 7.31 -3.06
CA LEU A 89 13.63 8.63 -3.48
C LEU A 89 14.83 8.51 -4.42
N ALA A 90 15.74 7.56 -4.19
CA ALA A 90 16.85 7.29 -5.09
C ALA A 90 16.35 6.86 -6.47
N LEU A 91 15.36 5.97 -6.54
CA LEU A 91 14.76 5.53 -7.81
C LEU A 91 14.04 6.68 -8.53
N LEU A 92 13.30 7.52 -7.81
CA LEU A 92 12.65 8.70 -8.38
C LEU A 92 13.69 9.69 -8.92
N SER A 93 14.81 9.88 -8.22
CA SER A 93 15.92 10.71 -8.65
C SER A 93 16.58 10.21 -9.93
N GLU A 94 16.73 8.89 -10.11
CA GLU A 94 17.19 8.31 -11.38
C GLU A 94 16.24 8.65 -12.56
N GLY A 95 14.94 8.79 -12.26
CA GLY A 95 13.91 9.29 -13.20
C GLY A 95 13.90 10.81 -13.34
N ALA A 96 14.90 11.51 -12.77
CA ALA A 96 14.99 12.95 -12.68
C ALA A 96 13.78 13.61 -11.96
N ILE A 97 13.04 12.88 -11.14
CA ILE A 97 12.02 13.39 -10.22
C ILE A 97 12.73 13.72 -8.92
N VAL A 98 12.81 15.01 -8.57
CA VAL A 98 13.63 15.50 -7.44
C VAL A 98 12.88 16.53 -6.60
N GLY A 99 13.44 16.87 -5.45
CA GLY A 99 12.91 17.93 -4.57
C GLY A 99 11.50 17.62 -4.07
N ARG A 100 10.64 18.63 -4.09
CA ARG A 100 9.25 18.52 -3.64
C ARG A 100 8.48 17.44 -4.38
N ASP A 101 8.65 17.34 -5.68
CA ASP A 101 7.92 16.39 -6.52
C ASP A 101 8.29 14.94 -6.17
N ALA A 102 9.56 14.65 -5.86
CA ALA A 102 9.98 13.35 -5.36
C ALA A 102 9.37 13.02 -4.00
N ALA A 103 9.38 13.98 -3.08
CA ALA A 103 8.82 13.78 -1.73
C ALA A 103 7.32 13.49 -1.78
N TRP A 104 6.56 14.26 -2.58
CA TRP A 104 5.12 14.06 -2.74
C TRP A 104 4.78 12.81 -3.55
N ALA A 105 5.58 12.49 -4.56
CA ALA A 105 5.46 11.25 -5.32
C ALA A 105 5.63 10.03 -4.42
N GLY A 106 6.68 10.03 -3.58
CA GLY A 106 6.95 8.96 -2.63
C GLY A 106 5.77 8.75 -1.67
N ASP A 107 5.25 9.84 -1.08
CA ASP A 107 4.10 9.78 -0.17
C ASP A 107 2.85 9.21 -0.88
N LEU A 108 2.50 9.72 -2.06
CA LEU A 108 1.35 9.30 -2.84
C LEU A 108 1.43 7.82 -3.24
N LEU A 109 2.58 7.37 -3.72
CA LEU A 109 2.82 6.00 -4.14
C LEU A 109 2.72 5.04 -2.94
N LEU A 110 3.31 5.41 -1.81
CA LEU A 110 3.28 4.59 -0.60
C LEU A 110 1.88 4.53 0.00
N GLN A 111 1.13 5.65 0.03
CA GLN A 111 -0.27 5.67 0.45
C GLN A 111 -1.12 4.73 -0.42
N ARG A 112 -0.98 4.79 -1.74
CA ARG A 112 -1.70 3.91 -2.67
C ARG A 112 -1.37 2.44 -2.42
N ALA A 113 -0.09 2.13 -2.25
CA ALA A 113 0.37 0.77 -1.95
C ALA A 113 -0.21 0.26 -0.62
N THR A 114 -0.13 1.06 0.44
CA THR A 114 -0.64 0.71 1.77
C THR A 114 -2.16 0.49 1.75
N ALA A 115 -2.92 1.37 1.09
CA ALA A 115 -4.36 1.22 0.96
C ALA A 115 -4.74 -0.06 0.23
N THR A 116 -4.05 -0.39 -0.87
CA THR A 116 -4.28 -1.65 -1.60
C THR A 116 -3.96 -2.87 -0.73
N ALA A 117 -2.86 -2.84 0.02
CA ALA A 117 -2.49 -3.95 0.92
C ALA A 117 -3.53 -4.16 2.03
N ALA A 118 -4.05 -3.09 2.61
CA ALA A 118 -5.08 -3.17 3.64
C ALA A 118 -6.40 -3.72 3.08
N GLU A 119 -6.83 -3.24 1.91
CA GLU A 119 -8.03 -3.69 1.23
C GLU A 119 -7.94 -5.17 0.83
N GLU A 120 -6.84 -5.58 0.20
CA GLU A 120 -6.61 -6.95 -0.23
C GLU A 120 -6.42 -7.91 0.94
N GLY A 121 -5.75 -7.46 2.01
CA GLY A 121 -5.61 -8.24 3.24
C GLY A 121 -6.95 -8.58 3.88
N GLU A 122 -7.89 -7.62 3.92
CA GLU A 122 -9.23 -7.85 4.42
C GLU A 122 -10.04 -8.81 3.54
N ARG A 123 -9.89 -8.72 2.22
CA ARG A 123 -10.51 -9.65 1.28
C ARG A 123 -10.08 -11.09 1.55
N ARG A 124 -8.78 -11.32 1.79
CA ARG A 124 -8.24 -12.66 2.11
C ARG A 124 -8.74 -13.22 3.43
N LEU A 125 -9.06 -12.38 4.39
CA LEU A 125 -9.68 -12.81 5.66
C LEU A 125 -11.14 -13.24 5.51
N GLY A 126 -11.77 -13.03 4.34
CA GLY A 126 -13.17 -13.37 4.07
C GLY A 126 -14.18 -12.52 4.86
N THR A 127 -13.75 -11.43 5.45
CA THR A 127 -14.62 -10.54 6.21
C THR A 127 -15.43 -9.65 5.26
N ASN A 128 -16.66 -10.04 4.95
CA ASN A 128 -17.72 -9.27 4.25
C ASN A 128 -17.43 -8.71 2.84
N THR A 129 -16.24 -8.88 2.28
CA THR A 129 -15.86 -8.21 1.03
C THR A 129 -16.42 -8.91 -0.22
N VAL A 130 -16.49 -10.24 -0.23
CA VAL A 130 -17.06 -10.97 -1.38
C VAL A 130 -18.55 -10.65 -1.54
N ALA A 131 -19.31 -10.70 -0.44
CA ALA A 131 -20.73 -10.32 -0.45
C ALA A 131 -20.95 -8.84 -0.82
N ALA A 132 -20.04 -7.96 -0.40
CA ALA A 132 -20.12 -6.55 -0.77
C ALA A 132 -19.81 -6.32 -2.26
N ASP A 133 -18.83 -7.02 -2.82
CA ASP A 133 -18.49 -6.93 -4.24
C ASP A 133 -19.63 -7.51 -5.11
N GLU A 134 -20.25 -8.63 -4.70
CA GLU A 134 -21.42 -9.20 -5.36
C GLU A 134 -22.61 -8.22 -5.32
N GLN A 135 -22.87 -7.62 -4.16
CA GLN A 135 -23.93 -6.63 -4.01
C GLN A 135 -23.71 -5.39 -4.89
N VAL A 136 -22.47 -4.91 -5.01
CA VAL A 136 -22.13 -3.79 -5.90
C VAL A 136 -22.37 -4.18 -7.36
N THR A 137 -22.01 -5.41 -7.75
CA THR A 137 -22.22 -5.95 -9.09
C THR A 137 -23.71 -5.98 -9.43
N GLU A 138 -24.54 -6.56 -8.56
CA GLU A 138 -26.02 -6.61 -8.74
C GLU A 138 -26.61 -5.21 -8.87
N VAL A 139 -26.16 -4.25 -8.03
CA VAL A 139 -26.64 -2.87 -8.11
C VAL A 139 -26.28 -2.24 -9.45
N ILE A 140 -25.05 -2.44 -9.94
CA ILE A 140 -24.58 -1.87 -11.21
C ILE A 140 -25.33 -2.49 -12.38
N GLU A 141 -25.53 -3.80 -12.39
CA GLU A 141 -26.29 -4.51 -13.45
C GLU A 141 -27.76 -4.11 -13.50
N GLY A 142 -28.36 -3.77 -12.35
CA GLY A 142 -29.75 -3.31 -12.24
C GLY A 142 -29.97 -1.84 -12.61
N LEU A 143 -28.90 -1.09 -12.96
CA LEU A 143 -29.02 0.34 -13.26
C LEU A 143 -29.77 0.62 -14.57
N SER A 144 -30.65 1.64 -14.54
CA SER A 144 -31.27 2.15 -15.76
C SER A 144 -30.24 2.89 -16.63
N PRO A 145 -29.97 2.44 -17.87
CA PRO A 145 -29.04 3.14 -18.77
C PRO A 145 -29.46 4.56 -19.12
N LYS A 146 -30.76 4.86 -19.07
CA LYS A 146 -31.27 6.22 -19.31
C LYS A 146 -30.91 7.18 -18.18
N ARG A 147 -30.89 6.69 -16.93
CA ARG A 147 -30.59 7.52 -15.75
C ARG A 147 -29.07 7.55 -15.45
N TYR A 148 -28.36 6.46 -15.73
CA TYR A 148 -26.93 6.29 -15.42
C TYR A 148 -26.16 5.77 -16.63
N PRO A 149 -26.09 6.55 -17.74
CA PRO A 149 -25.51 6.08 -19.01
C PRO A 149 -24.02 5.69 -18.88
N HIS A 150 -23.25 6.43 -18.11
CA HIS A 150 -21.80 6.16 -17.94
C HIS A 150 -21.54 4.91 -17.08
N LEU A 151 -22.29 4.72 -15.99
CA LEU A 151 -22.17 3.49 -15.17
C LEU A 151 -22.57 2.26 -15.96
N ALA A 152 -23.70 2.33 -16.68
CA ALA A 152 -24.18 1.22 -17.48
C ALA A 152 -23.22 0.85 -18.64
N SER A 153 -22.57 1.86 -19.26
CA SER A 153 -21.63 1.61 -20.37
C SER A 153 -20.26 1.11 -19.90
N LEU A 154 -19.86 1.33 -18.64
CA LEU A 154 -18.56 0.98 -18.09
C LEU A 154 -18.62 -0.09 -16.99
N SER A 155 -19.78 -0.74 -16.83
CA SER A 155 -19.99 -1.74 -15.76
C SER A 155 -18.95 -2.86 -15.77
N ASN A 156 -18.67 -3.44 -16.92
CA ASN A 156 -17.68 -4.50 -17.08
C ASN A 156 -16.27 -4.03 -16.75
N GLU A 157 -15.87 -2.85 -17.22
CA GLU A 157 -14.56 -2.25 -16.98
C GLU A 157 -14.37 -1.91 -15.49
N MET A 158 -15.42 -1.45 -14.82
CA MET A 158 -15.38 -1.16 -13.38
C MET A 158 -15.10 -2.40 -12.55
N MET A 159 -15.60 -3.56 -12.97
CA MET A 159 -15.40 -4.84 -12.28
C MET A 159 -14.20 -5.62 -12.82
N SER A 160 -13.56 -5.17 -13.90
CA SER A 160 -12.44 -5.87 -14.54
C SER A 160 -11.10 -5.67 -13.84
N GLY A 161 -10.16 -6.56 -14.13
CA GLY A 161 -8.78 -6.47 -13.66
C GLY A 161 -8.56 -7.05 -12.26
N THR A 162 -7.37 -7.59 -12.03
CA THR A 162 -6.95 -8.05 -10.70
C THR A 162 -6.50 -6.87 -9.84
N PRO A 163 -6.49 -6.99 -8.49
CA PRO A 163 -5.92 -5.98 -7.60
C PRO A 163 -4.51 -5.56 -8.00
N THR A 164 -3.66 -6.52 -8.34
CA THR A 164 -2.28 -6.28 -8.79
C THR A 164 -2.23 -5.50 -10.11
N THR A 165 -3.05 -5.86 -11.10
CA THR A 165 -3.10 -5.15 -12.39
C THR A 165 -3.53 -3.70 -12.21
N ARG A 166 -4.57 -3.46 -11.41
CA ARG A 166 -5.07 -2.12 -11.07
C ARG A 166 -4.04 -1.30 -10.30
N LEU A 167 -3.30 -1.95 -9.38
CA LEU A 167 -2.23 -1.32 -8.61
C LEU A 167 -1.10 -0.84 -9.54
N ILE A 168 -0.56 -1.74 -10.37
CA ILE A 168 0.51 -1.41 -11.32
C ILE A 168 0.06 -0.29 -12.25
N TRP A 169 -1.14 -0.38 -12.82
CA TRP A 169 -1.72 0.68 -13.64
C TRP A 169 -1.77 2.03 -12.90
N SER A 170 -2.18 2.03 -11.62
CA SER A 170 -2.25 3.26 -10.81
C SER A 170 -0.87 3.88 -10.60
N PHE A 171 0.17 3.09 -10.37
CA PHE A 171 1.54 3.58 -10.26
C PHE A 171 2.02 4.21 -11.57
N GLU A 172 1.74 3.58 -12.71
CA GLU A 172 2.09 4.15 -14.02
C GLU A 172 1.38 5.48 -14.29
N VAL A 173 0.08 5.57 -13.95
CA VAL A 173 -0.69 6.82 -14.07
C VAL A 173 -0.07 7.92 -13.20
N PHE A 174 0.27 7.62 -11.94
CA PHE A 174 0.89 8.59 -11.04
C PHE A 174 2.26 9.04 -11.55
N LEU A 175 3.12 8.13 -11.96
CA LEU A 175 4.45 8.43 -12.47
C LEU A 175 4.40 9.25 -13.77
N ASN A 176 3.46 8.94 -14.66
CA ASN A 176 3.25 9.71 -15.88
C ASN A 176 2.72 11.12 -15.55
N GLY A 177 1.76 11.24 -14.63
CA GLY A 177 1.23 12.52 -14.17
C GLY A 177 2.30 13.42 -13.55
N ILE A 178 3.15 12.87 -12.67
CA ILE A 178 4.25 13.59 -12.02
C ILE A 178 5.27 14.07 -13.08
N THR A 179 5.62 13.21 -14.02
CA THR A 179 6.55 13.58 -15.11
C THR A 179 5.97 14.68 -16.00
N ALA A 180 4.66 14.65 -16.29
CA ALA A 180 3.98 15.65 -17.10
C ALA A 180 3.82 17.00 -16.38
N THR A 181 3.55 16.99 -15.06
CA THR A 181 3.38 18.23 -14.25
C THR A 181 4.69 18.97 -14.06
N ARG A 182 5.82 18.28 -14.00
CA ARG A 182 7.15 18.87 -13.89
C ARG A 182 7.50 19.77 -15.09
N ASN A 183 6.97 19.47 -16.26
CA ASN A 183 7.24 20.20 -17.51
C ASN A 183 6.30 21.40 -17.72
N LYS A 184 5.46 21.75 -16.75
CA LYS A 184 4.67 22.98 -16.80
C LYS A 184 5.49 24.11 -16.19
N PRO A 185 5.65 25.25 -16.93
CA PRO A 185 6.36 26.43 -16.44
C PRO A 185 5.70 27.02 -15.20
#